data_10ebbb94014d5a53b90a72def629833d
#
_entry.id   10ebbb94014d5a53b90a72def629833d
#
_cell.length_a   1.000
_cell.length_b   1.000
_cell.length_c   1.000
_cell.angle_alpha   90.00
_cell.angle_beta   90.00
_cell.angle_gamma   90.00
#
_symmetry.space_group_name_H-M   'P 1'
#
loop_
_entity.id
_entity.type
_entity.pdbx_description
1 polymer ?
#
loop_
_entity_poly.entity_id
_entity_poly.type
_entity_poly.pdbx_seq_one_letter_code
_entity_poly.pdbx_strand_id
1 'polypeptide(L)'
;MALIPNEINQLNIVSFQTNFTRLPNVDFFCQRVNIPSISIGIAQQTTPFSDSAIEGDKLEFEQLSVNFFVNEDLSNYLEIYNWLISLGFPDNHGQFNLKNQALNIADNQTIRSDMNIILETNKSNPNYSVTFKDAFPVLLGSIELDVTAASLEPIIVDATFAYS
;
A
#
# COMPACT_ATOMS: atom_id res chain seq x y z
N MET A 1 6.96 -39.97 7.46
CA MET A 1 6.69 -39.30 8.74
C MET A 1 6.67 -37.83 8.47
N ALA A 2 5.52 -37.16 8.63
CA ALA A 2 5.43 -35.71 8.40
C ALA A 2 6.19 -35.01 9.52
N LEU A 3 7.14 -34.14 9.17
CA LEU A 3 7.83 -33.27 10.11
C LEU A 3 6.81 -32.26 10.66
N ILE A 4 6.64 -32.23 11.98
CA ILE A 4 5.81 -31.21 12.64
C ILE A 4 6.61 -29.91 12.55
N PRO A 5 6.03 -28.80 12.02
CA PRO A 5 6.71 -27.51 11.97
C PRO A 5 6.97 -26.99 13.38
N ASN A 6 8.06 -26.24 13.55
CA ASN A 6 8.42 -25.64 14.85
C ASN A 6 7.39 -24.63 15.33
N GLU A 7 6.72 -23.93 14.39
CA GLU A 7 5.69 -22.96 14.69
C GLU A 7 4.34 -23.47 14.18
N ILE A 8 3.40 -23.65 15.08
CA ILE A 8 2.03 -24.12 14.81
C ILE A 8 1.04 -22.96 14.83
N ASN A 9 1.44 -21.82 15.40
CA ASN A 9 0.59 -20.64 15.50
C ASN A 9 0.35 -20.00 14.12
N GLN A 10 -0.92 -19.75 13.83
CA GLN A 10 -1.31 -19.09 12.58
C GLN A 10 -1.22 -17.58 12.75
N LEU A 11 -0.86 -16.90 11.66
CA LEU A 11 -0.90 -15.44 11.59
C LEU A 11 -2.35 -14.95 11.75
N ASN A 12 -2.57 -13.98 12.63
CA ASN A 12 -3.89 -13.38 12.82
C ASN A 12 -4.07 -12.18 11.87
N ILE A 13 -5.23 -12.09 11.25
CA ILE A 13 -5.57 -11.07 10.26
C ILE A 13 -5.59 -9.63 10.85
N VAL A 14 -5.78 -9.50 12.16
CA VAL A 14 -5.85 -8.19 12.84
C VAL A 14 -4.54 -7.76 13.50
N SER A 15 -3.51 -8.61 13.44
CA SER A 15 -2.24 -8.37 14.13
C SER A 15 -1.22 -7.76 13.18
N PHE A 16 -1.40 -6.47 12.84
CA PHE A 16 -0.43 -5.72 12.06
C PHE A 16 -0.37 -4.27 12.51
N GLN A 17 0.78 -3.64 12.31
CA GLN A 17 1.01 -2.21 12.42
C GLN A 17 1.58 -1.70 11.10
N THR A 18 1.20 -0.51 10.72
CA THR A 18 1.77 0.20 9.59
C THR A 18 2.72 1.29 10.09
N ASN A 19 3.68 1.68 9.28
CA ASN A 19 4.56 2.80 9.54
C ASN A 19 4.86 3.49 8.20
N PHE A 20 4.10 4.52 7.90
CA PHE A 20 4.20 5.29 6.67
C PHE A 20 4.80 6.66 7.00
N THR A 21 6.12 6.78 6.91
CA THR A 21 6.86 7.98 7.32
C THR A 21 6.32 9.26 6.68
N ARG A 22 5.84 9.18 5.44
CA ARG A 22 5.32 10.33 4.69
C ARG A 22 3.85 10.63 4.92
N LEU A 23 3.08 9.66 5.42
CA LEU A 23 1.63 9.70 5.52
C LEU A 23 1.16 9.40 6.95
N PRO A 24 1.52 10.22 7.96
CA PRO A 24 1.23 9.91 9.37
C PRO A 24 -0.28 9.87 9.66
N ASN A 25 -1.10 10.68 9.01
CA ASN A 25 -2.55 10.65 9.20
C ASN A 25 -3.19 9.43 8.52
N VAL A 26 -2.69 9.00 7.38
CA VAL A 26 -3.14 7.76 6.72
C VAL A 26 -2.74 6.55 7.56
N ASP A 27 -1.51 6.53 8.09
CA ASP A 27 -0.99 5.48 8.96
C ASP A 27 -1.87 5.28 10.19
N PHE A 28 -2.23 6.37 10.87
CA PHE A 28 -3.09 6.32 12.06
C PHE A 28 -4.49 5.78 11.78
N PHE A 29 -5.09 6.10 10.62
CA PHE A 29 -6.44 5.69 10.23
C PHE A 29 -6.46 4.47 9.29
N CYS A 30 -5.33 3.78 9.12
CA CYS A 30 -5.24 2.57 8.31
C CYS A 30 -6.12 1.47 8.90
N GLN A 31 -7.09 1.02 8.12
CA GLN A 31 -8.00 -0.06 8.49
C GLN A 31 -7.54 -1.40 7.93
N ARG A 32 -7.05 -1.39 6.71
CA ARG A 32 -6.71 -2.60 5.98
C ARG A 32 -5.53 -2.34 5.06
N VAL A 33 -4.63 -3.29 5.00
CA VAL A 33 -3.52 -3.31 4.07
C VAL A 33 -3.39 -4.72 3.50
N ASN A 34 -3.07 -4.84 2.22
CA ASN A 34 -2.71 -6.13 1.64
C ASN A 34 -1.18 -6.24 1.49
N ILE A 35 -0.66 -7.42 1.68
CA ILE A 35 0.69 -7.77 1.22
C ILE A 35 0.54 -8.22 -0.23
N PRO A 36 1.17 -7.54 -1.20
CA PRO A 36 0.97 -7.83 -2.61
C PRO A 36 1.41 -9.23 -2.99
N SER A 37 0.75 -9.80 -3.99
CA SER A 37 1.14 -11.09 -4.55
C SER A 37 2.41 -10.97 -5.39
N ILE A 38 3.11 -12.07 -5.50
CA ILE A 38 4.31 -12.21 -6.34
C ILE A 38 4.00 -13.29 -7.35
N SER A 39 4.20 -12.99 -8.63
CA SER A 39 4.03 -13.95 -9.73
C SER A 39 5.28 -14.04 -10.57
N ILE A 40 5.46 -15.21 -11.19
CA ILE A 40 6.47 -15.43 -12.21
C ILE A 40 5.76 -15.75 -13.52
N GLY A 41 6.19 -15.13 -14.59
CA GLY A 41 5.64 -15.41 -15.93
C GLY A 41 5.85 -16.88 -16.32
N ILE A 42 4.98 -17.39 -17.17
CA ILE A 42 5.10 -18.74 -17.73
C ILE A 42 5.31 -18.62 -19.23
N ALA A 43 6.39 -19.21 -19.73
CA ALA A 43 6.61 -19.42 -21.15
C ALA A 43 6.04 -20.79 -21.56
N GLN A 44 5.34 -20.82 -22.69
CA GLN A 44 4.84 -22.10 -23.26
C GLN A 44 5.79 -22.60 -24.32
N GLN A 45 6.29 -23.81 -24.15
CA GLN A 45 7.02 -24.53 -25.17
C GLN A 45 6.06 -25.47 -25.87
N THR A 46 5.79 -25.20 -27.14
CA THR A 46 4.94 -26.07 -27.97
C THR A 46 5.70 -27.31 -28.37
N THR A 47 5.14 -28.47 -28.05
CA THR A 47 5.61 -29.77 -28.52
C THR A 47 4.57 -30.42 -29.45
N PRO A 48 4.91 -31.41 -30.27
CA PRO A 48 3.96 -32.00 -31.21
C PRO A 48 2.72 -32.63 -30.60
N PHE A 49 2.74 -32.93 -29.30
CA PHE A 49 1.65 -33.65 -28.63
C PHE A 49 0.97 -32.83 -27.51
N SER A 50 1.67 -31.84 -26.93
CA SER A 50 1.12 -30.97 -25.87
C SER A 50 2.02 -29.76 -25.69
N ASP A 51 1.45 -28.69 -25.11
CA ASP A 51 2.25 -27.56 -24.67
C ASP A 51 2.81 -27.83 -23.28
N SER A 52 4.10 -27.59 -23.12
CA SER A 52 4.80 -27.68 -21.84
C SER A 52 5.04 -26.28 -21.29
N ALA A 53 4.71 -26.07 -20.01
CA ALA A 53 4.98 -24.83 -19.33
C ALA A 53 6.43 -24.81 -18.84
N ILE A 54 7.11 -23.69 -19.11
CA ILE A 54 8.45 -23.39 -18.62
C ILE A 54 8.36 -22.14 -17.74
N GLU A 55 9.13 -22.10 -16.65
CA GLU A 55 9.24 -20.92 -15.79
C GLU A 55 9.77 -19.72 -16.57
N GLY A 56 9.14 -18.57 -16.36
CA GLY A 56 9.62 -17.28 -16.85
C GLY A 56 10.82 -16.78 -16.01
N ASP A 57 11.53 -15.81 -16.54
CA ASP A 57 12.74 -15.23 -15.95
C ASP A 57 12.50 -13.93 -15.18
N LYS A 58 11.25 -13.43 -15.13
CA LYS A 58 10.88 -12.18 -14.46
C LYS A 58 9.83 -12.39 -13.40
N LEU A 59 10.09 -11.84 -12.21
CA LEU A 59 9.11 -11.72 -11.15
C LEU A 59 8.31 -10.44 -11.35
N GLU A 60 7.00 -10.55 -11.19
CA GLU A 60 6.06 -9.43 -11.18
C GLU A 60 5.48 -9.28 -9.79
N PHE A 61 5.51 -8.06 -9.28
CA PHE A 61 4.95 -7.69 -7.98
C PHE A 61 3.68 -6.89 -8.21
N GLU A 62 2.61 -7.27 -7.53
CA GLU A 62 1.39 -6.46 -7.53
C GLU A 62 1.56 -5.19 -6.71
N GLN A 63 0.63 -4.26 -6.87
CA GLN A 63 0.64 -3.00 -6.15
C GLN A 63 0.17 -3.18 -4.70
N LEU A 64 0.70 -2.36 -3.80
CA LEU A 64 0.25 -2.28 -2.42
C LEU A 64 -1.05 -1.49 -2.34
N SER A 65 -2.10 -2.08 -1.77
CA SER A 65 -3.37 -1.41 -1.52
C SER A 65 -3.56 -1.16 -0.03
N VAL A 66 -3.95 0.06 0.32
CA VAL A 66 -4.19 0.52 1.68
C VAL A 66 -5.58 1.13 1.76
N ASN A 67 -6.42 0.64 2.68
CA ASN A 67 -7.72 1.20 2.96
C ASN A 67 -7.67 1.96 4.29
N PHE A 68 -8.18 3.17 4.31
CA PHE A 68 -8.17 4.02 5.50
C PHE A 68 -9.48 4.78 5.68
N PHE A 69 -9.81 5.10 6.93
CA PHE A 69 -10.93 5.97 7.24
C PHE A 69 -10.58 7.42 6.90
N VAL A 70 -11.51 8.11 6.26
CA VAL A 70 -11.34 9.53 5.94
C VAL A 70 -11.70 10.37 7.16
N ASN A 71 -10.80 11.30 7.52
CA ASN A 71 -11.05 12.27 8.58
C ASN A 71 -12.10 13.29 8.18
N GLU A 72 -12.78 13.87 9.16
CA GLU A 72 -13.75 14.94 8.95
C GLU A 72 -13.16 16.17 8.26
N ASP A 73 -11.90 16.51 8.54
CA ASP A 73 -11.14 17.62 7.90
C ASP A 73 -10.45 17.21 6.60
N LEU A 74 -10.63 15.96 6.12
CA LEU A 74 -10.00 15.42 4.92
C LEU A 74 -8.46 15.46 4.94
N SER A 75 -7.82 15.64 6.09
CA SER A 75 -6.37 15.84 6.19
C SER A 75 -5.59 14.66 5.59
N ASN A 76 -5.99 13.43 5.91
CA ASN A 76 -5.34 12.22 5.40
C ASN A 76 -5.56 11.99 3.89
N TYR A 77 -6.75 12.32 3.39
CA TYR A 77 -7.05 12.28 1.96
C TYR A 77 -6.20 13.30 1.19
N LEU A 78 -6.11 14.53 1.71
CA LEU A 78 -5.33 15.61 1.12
C LEU A 78 -3.81 15.34 1.14
N GLU A 79 -3.29 14.58 2.11
CA GLU A 79 -1.89 14.16 2.10
C GLU A 79 -1.55 13.36 0.85
N ILE A 80 -2.35 12.33 0.54
CA ILE A 80 -2.13 11.51 -0.67
C ILE A 80 -2.43 12.32 -1.93
N TYR A 81 -3.49 13.11 -1.94
CA TYR A 81 -3.86 13.97 -3.06
C TYR A 81 -2.74 14.94 -3.43
N ASN A 82 -2.19 15.66 -2.44
CA ASN A 82 -1.08 16.60 -2.65
C ASN A 82 0.18 15.88 -3.14
N TRP A 83 0.41 14.66 -2.67
CA TRP A 83 1.52 13.86 -3.18
C TRP A 83 1.32 13.48 -4.64
N LEU A 84 0.13 13.01 -5.04
CA LEU A 84 -0.21 12.72 -6.45
C LEU A 84 -0.06 13.96 -7.32
N ILE A 85 -0.60 15.12 -6.91
CA ILE A 85 -0.47 16.39 -7.64
C ILE A 85 1.00 16.79 -7.78
N SER A 86 1.81 16.59 -6.75
CA SER A 86 3.24 16.90 -6.81
C SER A 86 4.02 16.01 -7.77
N LEU A 87 3.53 14.82 -8.06
CA LEU A 87 4.11 13.91 -9.06
C LEU A 87 3.67 14.24 -10.48
N GLY A 88 2.39 14.60 -10.66
CA GLY A 88 1.77 14.85 -11.97
C GLY A 88 1.77 16.33 -12.39
N PHE A 89 1.84 17.27 -11.44
CA PHE A 89 1.77 18.74 -11.59
C PHE A 89 0.91 19.21 -12.78
N PRO A 90 -0.41 18.93 -12.74
CA PRO A 90 -1.31 19.11 -13.88
C PRO A 90 -1.46 20.57 -14.35
N ASP A 91 -1.28 21.56 -13.45
CA ASP A 91 -1.47 22.98 -13.79
C ASP A 91 -0.15 23.70 -14.04
N ASN A 92 0.83 23.56 -13.14
CA ASN A 92 2.09 24.27 -13.25
C ASN A 92 3.22 23.55 -12.47
N HIS A 93 4.44 23.87 -12.85
CA HIS A 93 5.63 23.27 -12.21
C HIS A 93 5.79 23.64 -10.72
N GLY A 94 5.15 24.70 -10.24
CA GLY A 94 5.14 25.08 -8.81
C GLY A 94 4.46 24.04 -7.93
N GLN A 95 3.57 23.21 -8.46
CA GLN A 95 2.91 22.13 -7.73
C GLN A 95 3.87 21.03 -7.27
N PHE A 96 5.02 20.92 -7.92
CA PHE A 96 6.09 20.04 -7.45
C PHE A 96 6.54 20.33 -6.01
N ASN A 97 6.38 21.56 -5.54
CA ASN A 97 6.71 21.96 -4.18
C ASN A 97 5.68 21.48 -3.13
N LEU A 98 4.48 21.04 -3.55
CA LEU A 98 3.47 20.49 -2.63
C LEU A 98 3.95 19.22 -1.94
N LYS A 99 4.93 18.52 -2.52
CA LYS A 99 5.57 17.34 -1.89
C LYS A 99 6.11 17.63 -0.49
N ASN A 100 6.47 18.88 -0.20
CA ASN A 100 7.11 19.30 1.05
C ASN A 100 6.12 19.93 2.05
N GLN A 101 4.87 20.25 1.62
CA GLN A 101 3.92 20.98 2.48
C GLN A 101 3.33 20.12 3.60
N ALA A 102 3.20 18.82 3.42
CA ALA A 102 2.58 17.95 4.41
C ALA A 102 3.45 17.69 5.65
N LEU A 103 4.77 17.91 5.60
CA LEU A 103 5.67 17.40 6.62
C LEU A 103 6.77 18.34 7.11
N ASN A 104 6.82 19.61 6.91
CA ASN A 104 7.95 20.46 7.36
C ASN A 104 9.35 19.84 7.06
N ILE A 105 9.47 19.06 6.00
CA ILE A 105 10.66 18.28 5.69
C ILE A 105 11.58 19.12 4.82
N ALA A 106 12.84 19.19 5.24
CA ALA A 106 13.89 19.92 4.54
C ALA A 106 13.96 19.56 3.04
N ASP A 107 14.30 20.55 2.24
CA ASP A 107 14.25 20.68 0.77
C ASP A 107 14.82 19.53 -0.09
N ASN A 108 15.20 18.41 0.48
CA ASN A 108 15.96 17.37 -0.22
C ASN A 108 15.33 15.96 -0.14
N GLN A 109 14.02 15.85 0.10
CA GLN A 109 13.39 14.54 0.11
C GLN A 109 13.00 14.06 -1.28
N THR A 110 13.29 12.80 -1.49
CA THR A 110 12.93 12.03 -2.68
C THR A 110 11.43 12.08 -2.93
N ILE A 111 11.04 12.04 -4.18
CA ILE A 111 9.63 11.92 -4.64
C ILE A 111 8.96 10.67 -4.07
N ARG A 112 9.75 9.71 -3.64
CA ARG A 112 9.36 8.40 -3.12
C ARG A 112 9.59 8.30 -1.62
N SER A 113 8.92 7.38 -0.96
CA SER A 113 9.04 7.13 0.47
C SER A 113 8.98 5.64 0.76
N ASP A 114 9.64 5.20 1.81
CA ASP A 114 9.52 3.82 2.27
C ASP A 114 8.27 3.65 3.13
N MET A 115 7.63 2.50 2.96
CA MET A 115 6.44 2.09 3.70
C MET A 115 6.72 0.76 4.39
N ASN A 116 6.46 0.66 5.68
CA ASN A 116 6.68 -0.55 6.46
C ASN A 116 5.36 -1.11 6.99
N ILE A 117 5.22 -2.43 6.87
CA ILE A 117 4.14 -3.20 7.51
C ILE A 117 4.80 -4.15 8.50
N ILE A 118 4.41 -4.04 9.75
CA ILE A 118 4.90 -4.89 10.84
C ILE A 118 3.81 -5.90 11.16
N LEU A 119 4.13 -7.17 10.98
CA LEU A 119 3.25 -8.28 11.36
C LEU A 119 3.54 -8.66 12.81
N GLU A 120 2.50 -8.75 13.61
CA GLU A 120 2.60 -9.07 15.02
C GLU A 120 2.18 -10.52 15.30
N THR A 121 2.68 -11.04 16.40
CA THR A 121 2.20 -12.32 16.96
C THR A 121 0.82 -12.15 17.59
N ASN A 122 0.15 -13.25 17.92
CA ASN A 122 -1.13 -13.26 18.65
C ASN A 122 -1.09 -12.55 20.02
N LYS A 123 0.10 -12.19 20.48
CA LYS A 123 0.34 -11.44 21.73
C LYS A 123 0.74 -9.99 21.48
N SER A 124 0.51 -9.49 20.26
CA SER A 124 0.88 -8.13 19.81
C SER A 124 2.37 -7.81 19.98
N ASN A 125 3.24 -8.80 19.81
CA ASN A 125 4.66 -8.57 19.73
C ASN A 125 5.10 -8.52 18.27
N PRO A 126 5.92 -7.53 17.84
CA PRO A 126 6.46 -7.47 16.49
C PRO A 126 7.21 -8.77 16.15
N ASN A 127 6.89 -9.36 15.00
CA ASN A 127 7.50 -10.62 14.55
C ASN A 127 8.22 -10.44 13.21
N TYR A 128 7.52 -9.93 12.22
CA TYR A 128 8.05 -9.70 10.88
C TYR A 128 7.79 -8.28 10.41
N SER A 129 8.77 -7.68 9.73
CA SER A 129 8.61 -6.39 9.07
C SER A 129 8.79 -6.55 7.58
N VAL A 130 7.80 -6.08 6.81
CA VAL A 130 7.85 -6.01 5.35
C VAL A 130 8.04 -4.56 4.96
N THR A 131 9.15 -4.26 4.30
CA THR A 131 9.48 -2.91 3.85
C THR A 131 9.30 -2.79 2.34
N PHE A 132 8.46 -1.87 1.92
CA PHE A 132 8.26 -1.47 0.53
C PHE A 132 9.13 -0.24 0.27
N LYS A 133 10.15 -0.39 -0.56
CA LYS A 133 11.11 0.68 -0.85
C LYS A 133 10.60 1.55 -1.99
N ASP A 134 10.97 2.81 -1.93
CA ASP A 134 10.69 3.75 -3.02
C ASP A 134 9.21 3.79 -3.43
N ALA A 135 8.29 3.63 -2.48
CA ALA A 135 6.87 3.65 -2.74
C ALA A 135 6.39 5.04 -3.15
N PHE A 136 5.43 5.07 -4.08
CA PHE A 136 4.75 6.28 -4.51
C PHE A 136 3.28 5.96 -4.85
N PRO A 137 2.35 6.90 -4.66
CA PRO A 137 0.94 6.68 -4.93
C PRO A 137 0.68 6.63 -6.45
N VAL A 138 -0.20 5.72 -6.83
CA VAL A 138 -0.65 5.53 -8.23
C VAL A 138 -2.13 5.86 -8.35
N LEU A 139 -2.92 5.49 -7.33
CA LEU A 139 -4.37 5.67 -7.31
C LEU A 139 -4.79 6.16 -5.93
N LEU A 140 -5.76 7.06 -5.92
CA LEU A 140 -6.54 7.46 -4.76
C LEU A 140 -8.01 7.28 -5.09
N GLY A 141 -8.71 6.49 -4.28
CA GLY A 141 -10.11 6.17 -4.48
C GLY A 141 -11.03 7.39 -4.33
N SER A 142 -12.26 7.28 -4.83
CA SER A 142 -13.28 8.30 -4.73
C SER A 142 -13.92 8.35 -3.35
N ILE A 143 -14.40 9.54 -2.96
CA ILE A 143 -15.27 9.73 -1.80
C ILE A 143 -16.69 9.75 -2.29
N GLU A 144 -17.51 8.80 -1.84
CA GLU A 144 -18.94 8.77 -2.16
C GLU A 144 -19.74 9.38 -1.03
N LEU A 145 -20.58 10.35 -1.35
CA LEU A 145 -21.45 11.05 -0.41
C LEU A 145 -22.91 10.82 -0.80
N ASP A 146 -23.69 10.23 0.09
CA ASP A 146 -25.10 9.94 -0.13
C ASP A 146 -25.95 10.47 1.05
N VAL A 147 -26.78 11.47 0.77
CA VAL A 147 -27.72 12.06 1.75
C VAL A 147 -28.95 11.18 2.02
N THR A 148 -29.15 10.14 1.23
CA THR A 148 -30.27 9.20 1.37
C THR A 148 -29.91 7.96 2.18
N ALA A 149 -28.65 7.82 2.59
CA ALA A 149 -28.17 6.69 3.38
C ALA A 149 -28.90 6.62 4.73
N ALA A 150 -29.36 5.44 5.07
CA ALA A 150 -30.12 5.20 6.30
C ALA A 150 -29.23 5.07 7.55
N SER A 151 -27.94 4.87 7.39
CA SER A 151 -26.95 4.70 8.47
C SER A 151 -25.79 5.70 8.32
N LEU A 152 -25.26 6.12 9.47
CA LEU A 152 -24.04 6.93 9.53
C LEU A 152 -22.84 5.97 9.56
N GLU A 153 -22.28 5.69 8.40
CA GLU A 153 -21.08 4.87 8.27
C GLU A 153 -19.86 5.75 7.97
N PRO A 154 -18.70 5.45 8.55
CA PRO A 154 -17.48 6.17 8.23
C PRO A 154 -17.06 5.89 6.78
N ILE A 155 -16.55 6.92 6.11
CA ILE A 155 -16.08 6.81 4.73
C ILE A 155 -14.73 6.11 4.72
N ILE A 156 -14.63 5.04 3.94
CA ILE A 156 -13.39 4.31 3.70
C ILE A 156 -12.96 4.57 2.26
N VAL A 157 -11.70 4.93 2.10
CA VAL A 157 -11.08 5.15 0.78
C VAL A 157 -9.90 4.20 0.61
N ASP A 158 -9.72 3.73 -0.60
CA ASP A 158 -8.57 2.94 -1.00
C ASP A 158 -7.50 3.82 -1.67
N ALA A 159 -6.26 3.53 -1.37
CA ALA A 159 -5.11 4.10 -2.05
C ALA A 159 -4.18 2.98 -2.50
N THR A 160 -3.64 3.12 -3.70
CA THR A 160 -2.75 2.12 -4.29
C THR A 160 -1.38 2.72 -4.53
N PHE A 161 -0.36 1.98 -4.14
CA PHE A 161 1.04 2.40 -4.23
C PHE A 161 1.83 1.39 -5.08
N ALA A 162 2.69 1.94 -5.95
CA ALA A 162 3.75 1.17 -6.60
C ALA A 162 5.06 1.32 -5.81
N TYR A 163 5.91 0.33 -5.86
CA TYR A 163 7.18 0.26 -5.12
C TYR A 163 8.25 -0.50 -5.91
N SER A 164 9.49 -0.48 -5.44
CA SER A 164 10.64 -1.19 -6.04
C SER A 164 11.09 -2.38 -5.20
#